data_c703d43d61927e5231afb711fa44dba1
#
_entry.id   c703d43d61927e5231afb711fa44dba1
#
_cell.length_a   1.000
_cell.length_b   1.000
_cell.length_c   1.000
_cell.angle_alpha   90.00
_cell.angle_beta   90.00
_cell.angle_gamma   90.00
#
_symmetry.space_group_name_H-M   'P 1'
#
loop_
_entity.id
_entity.type
_entity.pdbx_description
1 polymer ?
#
loop_
_entity_poly.entity_id
_entity_poly.type
_entity_poly.pdbx_seq_one_letter_code
_entity_poly.pdbx_strand_id
1 'polypeptide(L)'
;MKTRLSLLSLLAFVLLSFNINAQDVDAQDFDGANCTSIMVGKDATTDGSVITSHTCDGMYRTWLRWEKAQKHEKGATEKIYRGSMHTRNANEIKGLELAGEIPQAAYTYSYLNTAYPCLNEKQLAIGETTFSGPDTLVNPEGLFMIEDLERIALQRCDNARDAIRLIAELIKEYGYGDGGE
;
A
#
# COMPACT_ATOMS: atom_id res chain seq x y z
N MET A 1 51.50 -20.33 -36.44
CA MET A 1 51.18 -20.87 -35.12
C MET A 1 50.79 -19.70 -34.25
N LYS A 2 49.61 -19.19 -34.39
CA LYS A 2 49.11 -18.03 -33.63
C LYS A 2 47.68 -18.29 -33.23
N THR A 3 47.35 -18.05 -31.92
CA THR A 3 46.07 -17.74 -31.34
C THR A 3 44.99 -18.85 -31.32
N ARG A 4 45.13 -19.83 -30.45
CA ARG A 4 44.02 -20.64 -29.91
C ARG A 4 43.91 -20.61 -28.37
N LEU A 5 44.63 -19.68 -27.71
CA LEU A 5 44.68 -19.62 -26.23
C LEU A 5 43.74 -18.60 -25.61
N SER A 6 43.02 -17.80 -26.39
CA SER A 6 42.20 -16.69 -25.84
C SER A 6 40.71 -17.00 -25.66
N LEU A 7 40.20 -18.08 -26.26
CA LEU A 7 38.77 -18.43 -26.10
C LEU A 7 38.50 -19.29 -24.85
N LEU A 8 39.42 -20.11 -24.45
CA LEU A 8 39.28 -20.96 -23.26
C LEU A 8 39.45 -20.19 -21.94
N SER A 9 40.28 -19.15 -21.93
CA SER A 9 40.43 -18.27 -20.76
C SER A 9 39.21 -17.31 -20.57
N LEU A 10 38.52 -16.93 -21.65
CA LEU A 10 37.32 -16.10 -21.55
C LEU A 10 36.11 -16.92 -21.05
N LEU A 11 36.02 -18.21 -21.43
CA LEU A 11 34.96 -19.10 -20.96
C LEU A 11 35.11 -19.46 -19.49
N ALA A 12 36.35 -19.59 -19.00
CA ALA A 12 36.64 -19.86 -17.58
C ALA A 12 36.31 -18.64 -16.69
N PHE A 13 36.45 -17.41 -17.21
CA PHE A 13 36.13 -16.21 -16.45
C PHE A 13 34.60 -15.95 -16.35
N VAL A 14 33.82 -16.39 -17.34
CA VAL A 14 32.33 -16.28 -17.32
C VAL A 14 31.72 -17.33 -16.41
N LEU A 15 32.35 -18.49 -16.19
CA LEU A 15 31.84 -19.54 -15.30
C LEU A 15 32.16 -19.32 -13.82
N LEU A 16 33.08 -18.39 -13.49
CA LEU A 16 33.43 -18.07 -12.09
C LEU A 16 32.63 -16.92 -11.48
N SER A 17 31.72 -16.28 -12.27
CA SER A 17 30.99 -15.09 -11.83
C SER A 17 29.58 -15.35 -11.32
N PHE A 18 29.12 -16.58 -11.25
CA PHE A 18 27.76 -16.91 -10.80
C PHE A 18 27.73 -17.93 -9.65
N ASN A 19 28.57 -17.73 -8.65
CA ASN A 19 28.22 -18.18 -7.31
C ASN A 19 27.69 -16.95 -6.55
N ILE A 20 26.53 -16.45 -6.95
CA ILE A 20 25.65 -15.73 -6.04
C ILE A 20 25.14 -16.85 -5.11
N ASN A 21 25.78 -17.00 -3.96
CA ASN A 21 25.12 -17.60 -2.83
C ASN A 21 23.91 -16.71 -2.57
N ALA A 22 22.74 -17.09 -3.10
CA ALA A 22 21.51 -16.74 -2.46
C ALA A 22 21.65 -17.33 -1.05
N GLN A 23 22.03 -16.49 -0.09
CA GLN A 23 21.84 -16.85 1.31
C GLN A 23 20.35 -17.12 1.40
N ASP A 24 19.99 -18.32 1.81
CA ASP A 24 18.66 -18.61 2.28
C ASP A 24 18.41 -17.56 3.39
N VAL A 25 17.68 -16.51 3.03
CA VAL A 25 17.17 -15.56 4.02
C VAL A 25 16.12 -16.38 4.74
N ASP A 26 16.46 -16.89 5.91
CA ASP A 26 15.52 -17.57 6.77
C ASP A 26 14.33 -16.65 6.94
N ALA A 27 13.15 -17.16 6.61
CA ALA A 27 11.87 -16.42 6.73
C ALA A 27 11.55 -16.02 8.18
N GLN A 28 12.44 -16.27 9.12
CA GLN A 28 12.35 -15.91 10.54
C GLN A 28 13.02 -14.58 10.88
N ASP A 29 13.81 -13.98 9.96
CA ASP A 29 14.45 -12.68 10.19
C ASP A 29 13.62 -11.47 9.70
N PHE A 30 12.39 -11.68 9.23
CA PHE A 30 11.43 -10.61 8.96
C PHE A 30 10.71 -10.17 10.25
N ASP A 31 11.46 -9.78 11.24
CA ASP A 31 10.93 -9.17 12.47
C ASP A 31 10.84 -7.64 12.29
N GLY A 32 10.12 -7.23 11.26
CA GLY A 32 9.87 -5.83 10.98
C GLY A 32 9.29 -5.66 9.58
N ALA A 33 8.05 -5.19 9.49
CA ALA A 33 7.49 -4.71 8.24
C ALA A 33 8.36 -3.57 7.72
N ASN A 34 9.15 -3.82 6.70
CA ASN A 34 9.95 -2.81 6.00
C ASN A 34 9.26 -2.49 4.70
N CYS A 35 8.93 -1.21 4.51
CA CYS A 35 8.36 -0.73 3.27
C CYS A 35 9.34 0.20 2.57
N THR A 36 9.26 0.26 1.25
CA THR A 36 10.04 1.21 0.45
C THR A 36 9.12 1.99 -0.44
N SER A 37 9.17 3.32 -0.34
CA SER A 37 8.43 4.21 -1.21
C SER A 37 9.35 4.96 -2.18
N ILE A 38 8.94 5.02 -3.44
CA ILE A 38 9.60 5.82 -4.48
C ILE A 38 8.58 6.81 -5.04
N MET A 39 8.92 8.09 -4.99
CA MET A 39 8.11 9.15 -5.60
C MET A 39 8.96 9.96 -6.58
N VAL A 40 8.44 10.14 -7.80
CA VAL A 40 9.08 10.93 -8.86
C VAL A 40 8.14 12.06 -9.23
N GLY A 41 8.58 13.30 -8.98
CA GLY A 41 7.82 14.49 -9.32
C GLY A 41 7.87 14.80 -10.83
N LYS A 42 6.95 15.64 -11.28
CA LYS A 42 6.79 16.00 -12.71
C LYS A 42 8.03 16.58 -13.37
N ASP A 43 8.91 17.20 -12.61
CA ASP A 43 10.14 17.82 -13.14
C ASP A 43 11.30 16.82 -13.27
N ALA A 44 11.11 15.59 -12.79
CA ALA A 44 12.08 14.50 -12.87
C ALA A 44 11.67 13.39 -13.88
N THR A 45 10.58 13.60 -14.61
CA THR A 45 10.11 12.71 -15.68
C THR A 45 10.23 13.39 -17.04
N THR A 46 10.34 12.59 -18.09
CA THR A 46 10.51 13.13 -19.47
C THR A 46 9.21 13.69 -20.06
N ASP A 47 8.07 13.28 -19.54
CA ASP A 47 6.72 13.62 -20.02
C ASP A 47 5.90 14.45 -19.02
N GLY A 48 6.49 14.82 -17.87
CA GLY A 48 5.80 15.56 -16.81
C GLY A 48 4.84 14.71 -15.97
N SER A 49 4.89 13.40 -16.09
CA SER A 49 4.12 12.49 -15.24
C SER A 49 4.64 12.49 -13.78
N VAL A 50 3.77 12.15 -12.84
CA VAL A 50 4.17 11.82 -11.47
C VAL A 50 4.11 10.29 -11.32
N ILE A 51 5.16 9.71 -10.76
CA ILE A 51 5.23 8.26 -10.53
C ILE A 51 5.35 8.02 -9.04
N THR A 52 4.57 7.10 -8.54
CA THR A 52 4.72 6.57 -7.18
C THR A 52 4.70 5.05 -7.20
N SER A 53 5.52 4.47 -6.35
CA SER A 53 5.57 3.02 -6.11
C SER A 53 5.92 2.79 -4.66
N HIS A 54 5.36 1.74 -4.07
CA HIS A 54 5.74 1.30 -2.74
C HIS A 54 5.72 -0.22 -2.66
N THR A 55 6.48 -0.77 -1.73
CA THR A 55 6.44 -2.18 -1.34
C THR A 55 5.81 -2.29 0.03
N CYS A 56 5.19 -3.44 0.29
CA CYS A 56 4.69 -3.82 1.60
C CYS A 56 5.28 -5.18 1.92
N ASP A 57 6.26 -5.22 2.82
CA ASP A 57 6.91 -6.45 3.22
C ASP A 57 6.12 -7.08 4.37
N GLY A 58 5.50 -8.25 4.12
CA GLY A 58 4.71 -8.95 5.12
C GLY A 58 3.69 -9.92 4.52
N MET A 59 2.87 -10.51 5.40
CA MET A 59 1.86 -11.51 5.05
C MET A 59 0.52 -10.86 4.67
N TYR A 60 0.55 -10.04 3.65
CA TYR A 60 -0.64 -9.33 3.17
C TYR A 60 -1.39 -10.11 2.09
N ARG A 61 -2.66 -9.75 1.86
CA ARG A 61 -3.47 -10.33 0.78
C ARG A 61 -2.86 -10.02 -0.59
N THR A 62 -2.93 -11.00 -1.48
CA THR A 62 -2.41 -10.90 -2.84
C THR A 62 -3.49 -10.68 -3.89
N TRP A 63 -4.77 -10.75 -3.52
CA TRP A 63 -5.86 -10.44 -4.42
C TRP A 63 -6.04 -8.92 -4.55
N LEU A 64 -6.42 -8.48 -5.75
CA LEU A 64 -6.77 -7.11 -6.07
C LEU A 64 -8.09 -7.07 -6.82
N ARG A 65 -8.79 -5.94 -6.74
CA ARG A 65 -10.03 -5.71 -7.45
C ARG A 65 -10.20 -4.23 -7.79
N TRP A 66 -10.69 -3.97 -9.00
CA TRP A 66 -11.15 -2.63 -9.34
C TRP A 66 -12.56 -2.43 -8.77
N GLU A 67 -12.68 -1.58 -7.77
CA GLU A 67 -13.97 -1.18 -7.20
C GLU A 67 -14.59 -0.10 -8.07
N LYS A 68 -15.85 -0.29 -8.42
CA LYS A 68 -16.56 0.67 -9.29
C LYS A 68 -17.02 1.88 -8.51
N ALA A 69 -17.04 3.03 -9.19
CA ALA A 69 -17.71 4.23 -8.69
C ALA A 69 -19.19 3.96 -8.38
N GLN A 70 -19.69 4.53 -7.29
CA GLN A 70 -21.05 4.28 -6.82
C GLN A 70 -21.73 5.55 -6.32
N LYS A 71 -23.04 5.61 -6.52
CA LYS A 71 -23.93 6.55 -5.83
C LYS A 71 -24.52 5.86 -4.61
N HIS A 72 -24.57 6.58 -3.51
CA HIS A 72 -25.08 6.06 -2.25
C HIS A 72 -26.34 6.82 -1.83
N GLU A 73 -27.25 6.11 -1.19
CA GLU A 73 -28.47 6.70 -0.65
C GLU A 73 -28.14 7.62 0.53
N LYS A 74 -29.05 8.59 0.77
CA LYS A 74 -28.92 9.49 1.90
C LYS A 74 -28.94 8.70 3.22
N GLY A 75 -27.95 8.91 4.06
CA GLY A 75 -27.82 8.22 5.34
C GLY A 75 -27.11 6.86 5.26
N ALA A 76 -26.57 6.49 4.10
CA ALA A 76 -25.70 5.32 3.98
C ALA A 76 -24.46 5.46 4.88
N THR A 77 -23.93 4.34 5.34
CA THR A 77 -22.71 4.28 6.16
C THR A 77 -21.61 3.46 5.44
N GLU A 78 -20.39 3.82 5.69
CA GLU A 78 -19.19 3.05 5.33
C GLU A 78 -18.74 2.26 6.53
N LYS A 79 -18.59 0.95 6.35
CA LYS A 79 -18.19 0.02 7.40
C LYS A 79 -16.68 -0.15 7.44
N ILE A 80 -16.12 -0.11 8.63
CA ILE A 80 -14.70 -0.29 8.90
C ILE A 80 -14.50 -1.66 9.56
N TYR A 81 -13.67 -2.49 8.95
CA TYR A 81 -13.41 -3.85 9.40
C TYR A 81 -11.95 -4.05 9.77
N ARG A 82 -11.67 -4.74 10.87
CA ARG A 82 -10.31 -5.09 11.27
C ARG A 82 -9.75 -6.24 10.41
N GLY A 83 -8.48 -6.11 10.01
CA GLY A 83 -7.76 -7.18 9.31
C GLY A 83 -8.13 -7.36 7.84
N SER A 84 -8.69 -6.35 7.18
CA SER A 84 -9.09 -6.43 5.76
C SER A 84 -7.91 -6.72 4.83
N MET A 85 -6.70 -6.31 5.22
CA MET A 85 -5.46 -6.53 4.47
C MET A 85 -4.94 -7.98 4.52
N HIS A 86 -5.48 -8.83 5.40
CA HIS A 86 -5.01 -10.22 5.58
C HIS A 86 -5.98 -11.28 5.03
N THR A 87 -7.04 -10.88 4.33
CA THR A 87 -8.03 -11.80 3.77
C THR A 87 -7.51 -12.56 2.54
N ARG A 88 -7.91 -13.83 2.38
CA ARG A 88 -7.53 -14.66 1.21
C ARG A 88 -8.31 -14.32 -0.05
N ASN A 89 -9.49 -13.74 0.11
CA ASN A 89 -10.34 -13.27 -0.98
C ASN A 89 -11.33 -12.20 -0.50
N ALA A 90 -11.92 -11.48 -1.44
CA ALA A 90 -12.81 -10.35 -1.15
C ALA A 90 -14.09 -10.71 -0.36
N ASN A 91 -14.54 -11.96 -0.40
CA ASN A 91 -15.75 -12.37 0.32
C ASN A 91 -15.52 -12.51 1.82
N GLU A 92 -14.27 -12.75 2.23
CA GLU A 92 -13.90 -12.91 3.65
C GLU A 92 -14.06 -11.61 4.44
N ILE A 93 -14.01 -10.45 3.79
CA ILE A 93 -14.21 -9.14 4.47
C ILE A 93 -15.53 -9.09 5.24
N LYS A 94 -16.59 -9.73 4.73
CA LYS A 94 -17.89 -9.77 5.39
C LYS A 94 -17.93 -10.56 6.68
N GLY A 95 -16.95 -11.40 6.91
CA GLY A 95 -16.81 -12.21 8.13
C GLY A 95 -15.85 -11.62 9.17
N LEU A 96 -15.24 -10.46 8.86
CA LEU A 96 -14.33 -9.79 9.78
C LEU A 96 -15.07 -9.04 10.89
N GLU A 97 -14.36 -8.74 11.95
CA GLU A 97 -14.84 -7.88 13.01
C GLU A 97 -15.16 -6.47 12.50
N LEU A 98 -16.39 -6.02 12.78
CA LEU A 98 -16.80 -4.64 12.49
C LEU A 98 -16.25 -3.72 13.58
N ALA A 99 -15.27 -2.87 13.23
CA ALA A 99 -14.69 -1.90 14.15
C ALA A 99 -15.60 -0.68 14.35
N GLY A 100 -16.36 -0.29 13.32
CA GLY A 100 -17.28 0.83 13.39
C GLY A 100 -17.83 1.23 12.04
N GLU A 101 -18.55 2.35 12.02
CA GLU A 101 -19.17 2.90 10.82
C GLU A 101 -19.03 4.41 10.80
N ILE A 102 -18.85 4.98 9.61
CA ILE A 102 -18.83 6.41 9.38
C ILE A 102 -19.88 6.79 8.33
N PRO A 103 -20.32 8.05 8.23
CA PRO A 103 -21.18 8.49 7.15
C PRO A 103 -20.53 8.24 5.78
N GLN A 104 -21.31 7.65 4.86
CA GLN A 104 -20.84 7.44 3.49
C GLN A 104 -21.00 8.72 2.66
N ALA A 105 -20.06 8.99 1.75
CA ALA A 105 -20.20 10.04 0.76
C ALA A 105 -21.36 9.72 -0.21
N ALA A 106 -22.05 10.75 -0.73
CA ALA A 106 -23.14 10.56 -1.69
C ALA A 106 -22.66 9.89 -3.00
N TYR A 107 -21.37 10.02 -3.31
CA TYR A 107 -20.72 9.42 -4.46
C TYR A 107 -19.30 9.01 -4.08
N THR A 108 -18.89 7.82 -4.52
CA THR A 108 -17.52 7.33 -4.37
C THR A 108 -16.90 7.06 -5.73
N TYR A 109 -15.64 7.42 -5.90
CA TYR A 109 -14.84 7.15 -7.09
C TYR A 109 -14.49 5.68 -7.19
N SER A 110 -14.25 5.21 -8.42
CA SER A 110 -13.64 3.90 -8.62
C SER A 110 -12.17 3.91 -8.22
N TYR A 111 -11.69 2.81 -7.65
CA TYR A 111 -10.32 2.70 -7.16
C TYR A 111 -9.79 1.26 -7.24
N LEU A 112 -8.47 1.13 -7.22
CA LEU A 112 -7.79 -0.15 -7.15
C LEU A 112 -7.67 -0.60 -5.70
N ASN A 113 -8.44 -1.63 -5.35
CA ASN A 113 -8.48 -2.22 -4.02
C ASN A 113 -7.42 -3.33 -3.91
N THR A 114 -6.32 -3.00 -3.29
CA THR A 114 -5.21 -3.89 -2.90
C THR A 114 -5.13 -3.99 -1.38
N ALA A 115 -4.14 -4.65 -0.82
CA ALA A 115 -3.95 -4.69 0.64
C ALA A 115 -3.88 -3.27 1.22
N TYR A 116 -3.10 -2.43 0.56
CA TYR A 116 -3.05 -0.98 0.74
C TYR A 116 -3.58 -0.35 -0.55
N PRO A 117 -4.82 0.14 -0.60
CA PRO A 117 -5.40 0.73 -1.81
C PRO A 117 -4.59 1.93 -2.29
N CYS A 118 -4.24 1.98 -3.58
CA CYS A 118 -3.17 2.86 -4.02
C CYS A 118 -3.53 3.87 -5.13
N LEU A 119 -4.62 3.69 -5.87
CA LEU A 119 -4.93 4.53 -7.04
C LEU A 119 -6.43 4.61 -7.30
N ASN A 120 -6.93 5.79 -7.68
CA ASN A 120 -8.31 5.99 -8.12
C ASN A 120 -8.44 6.49 -9.57
N GLU A 121 -9.67 6.57 -10.09
CA GLU A 121 -9.97 7.04 -11.45
C GLU A 121 -9.62 8.52 -11.70
N LYS A 122 -9.37 9.29 -10.66
CA LYS A 122 -8.95 10.69 -10.74
C LYS A 122 -7.44 10.84 -10.79
N GLN A 123 -6.70 9.73 -10.90
CA GLN A 123 -5.25 9.69 -10.84
C GLN A 123 -4.67 10.17 -9.50
N LEU A 124 -5.48 10.14 -8.44
CA LEU A 124 -4.97 10.26 -7.08
C LEU A 124 -4.29 8.94 -6.73
N ALA A 125 -3.01 9.01 -6.38
CA ALA A 125 -2.24 7.89 -5.89
C ALA A 125 -1.82 8.14 -4.44
N ILE A 126 -1.89 7.10 -3.61
CA ILE A 126 -1.46 7.10 -2.21
C ILE A 126 -0.57 5.87 -2.02
N GLY A 127 0.44 5.99 -1.22
CA GLY A 127 1.28 4.88 -0.76
C GLY A 127 1.67 5.14 0.68
N GLU A 128 1.79 4.08 1.45
CA GLU A 128 2.24 4.14 2.83
C GLU A 128 3.67 3.61 2.96
N THR A 129 4.30 3.90 4.09
CA THR A 129 5.59 3.35 4.48
C THR A 129 5.67 3.38 6.00
N THR A 130 5.62 2.19 6.61
CA THR A 130 5.67 2.04 8.06
C THR A 130 7.00 2.53 8.63
N PHE A 131 6.95 3.28 9.71
CA PHE A 131 8.11 3.65 10.50
C PHE A 131 7.83 3.46 12.00
N SER A 132 8.88 3.24 12.76
CA SER A 132 8.77 3.02 14.20
C SER A 132 8.51 4.34 14.94
N GLY A 133 7.72 4.26 16.01
CA GLY A 133 7.48 5.37 16.93
C GLY A 133 7.38 4.87 18.37
N PRO A 134 7.28 5.76 19.36
CA PRO A 134 7.03 5.35 20.73
C PRO A 134 5.66 4.67 20.87
N ASP A 135 5.61 3.51 21.50
CA ASP A 135 4.36 2.75 21.74
C ASP A 135 3.28 3.56 22.47
N THR A 136 3.70 4.56 23.25
CA THR A 136 2.79 5.47 23.96
C THR A 136 1.97 6.38 23.05
N LEU A 137 2.31 6.46 21.76
CA LEU A 137 1.56 7.23 20.75
C LEU A 137 0.51 6.38 20.03
N VAL A 138 0.56 5.07 20.17
CA VAL A 138 -0.46 4.17 19.59
C VAL A 138 -1.76 4.35 20.37
N ASN A 139 -2.85 4.60 19.65
CA ASN A 139 -4.19 4.71 20.21
C ASN A 139 -5.01 3.46 19.90
N PRO A 140 -5.09 2.46 20.79
CA PRO A 140 -5.79 1.21 20.51
C PRO A 140 -7.32 1.39 20.30
N GLU A 141 -7.87 2.52 20.74
CA GLU A 141 -9.29 2.87 20.55
C GLU A 141 -9.55 3.62 19.22
N GLY A 142 -8.50 3.90 18.45
CA GLY A 142 -8.63 4.56 17.14
C GLY A 142 -9.41 3.70 16.16
N LEU A 143 -10.36 4.31 15.44
CA LEU A 143 -11.20 3.59 14.49
C LEU A 143 -10.44 3.15 13.25
N PHE A 144 -9.52 3.96 12.76
CA PHE A 144 -8.86 3.72 11.47
C PHE A 144 -7.48 3.11 11.60
N MET A 145 -7.20 2.15 10.73
CA MET A 145 -5.86 1.74 10.33
C MET A 145 -5.51 2.48 9.03
N ILE A 146 -4.24 2.44 8.60
CA ILE A 146 -3.79 3.23 7.44
C ILE A 146 -4.52 2.82 6.15
N GLU A 147 -4.73 1.52 5.93
CA GLU A 147 -5.42 1.04 4.73
C GLU A 147 -6.88 1.52 4.62
N ASP A 148 -7.53 1.78 5.75
CA ASP A 148 -8.87 2.36 5.78
C ASP A 148 -8.85 3.83 5.32
N LEU A 149 -7.88 4.60 5.81
CA LEU A 149 -7.71 6.01 5.45
C LEU A 149 -7.37 6.18 3.98
N GLU A 150 -6.45 5.36 3.44
CA GLU A 150 -6.13 5.32 2.02
C GLU A 150 -7.36 5.00 1.17
N ARG A 151 -8.10 3.96 1.53
CA ARG A 151 -9.33 3.54 0.85
C ARG A 151 -10.37 4.67 0.82
N ILE A 152 -10.63 5.28 1.96
CA ILE A 152 -11.64 6.36 2.08
C ILE A 152 -11.20 7.60 1.29
N ALA A 153 -9.92 7.97 1.36
CA ALA A 153 -9.38 9.09 0.59
C ALA A 153 -9.50 8.85 -0.92
N LEU A 154 -9.17 7.65 -1.40
CA LEU A 154 -9.32 7.29 -2.81
C LEU A 154 -10.78 7.27 -3.26
N GLN A 155 -11.71 6.88 -2.39
CA GLN A 155 -13.14 6.91 -2.68
C GLN A 155 -13.70 8.34 -2.81
N ARG A 156 -13.13 9.32 -2.08
CA ARG A 156 -13.79 10.62 -1.84
C ARG A 156 -13.03 11.82 -2.40
N CYS A 157 -11.75 11.68 -2.72
CA CYS A 157 -10.90 12.79 -3.14
C CYS A 157 -10.41 12.61 -4.59
N ASP A 158 -10.26 13.73 -5.29
CA ASP A 158 -9.75 13.80 -6.65
C ASP A 158 -8.34 14.37 -6.73
N ASN A 159 -7.77 14.81 -5.61
CA ASN A 159 -6.43 15.35 -5.53
C ASN A 159 -5.79 15.12 -4.15
N ALA A 160 -4.45 15.18 -4.09
CA ALA A 160 -3.68 14.90 -2.89
C ALA A 160 -3.93 15.86 -1.71
N ARG A 161 -4.21 17.14 -1.98
CA ARG A 161 -4.42 18.13 -0.91
C ARG A 161 -5.73 17.87 -0.16
N ASP A 162 -6.77 17.49 -0.88
CA ASP A 162 -8.05 17.17 -0.27
C ASP A 162 -8.00 15.81 0.43
N ALA A 163 -7.23 14.84 -0.09
CA ALA A 163 -6.94 13.59 0.59
C ALA A 163 -6.27 13.82 1.96
N ILE A 164 -5.23 14.64 2.02
CA ILE A 164 -4.54 15.00 3.28
C ILE A 164 -5.51 15.65 4.28
N ARG A 165 -6.36 16.58 3.83
CA ARG A 165 -7.35 17.24 4.70
C ARG A 165 -8.38 16.26 5.23
N LEU A 166 -8.94 15.41 4.35
CA LEU A 166 -9.91 14.40 4.73
C LEU A 166 -9.33 13.41 5.75
N ILE A 167 -8.12 12.89 5.52
CA ILE A 167 -7.43 11.99 6.45
C ILE A 167 -7.26 12.67 7.82
N ALA A 168 -6.80 13.92 7.85
CA ALA A 168 -6.62 14.65 9.10
C ALA A 168 -7.96 14.86 9.86
N GLU A 169 -9.05 15.16 9.17
CA GLU A 169 -10.39 15.29 9.74
C GLU A 169 -10.90 13.97 10.31
N LEU A 170 -10.74 12.88 9.56
CA LEU A 170 -11.15 11.53 9.99
C LEU A 170 -10.36 11.08 11.24
N ILE A 171 -9.04 11.27 11.26
CA ILE A 171 -8.22 10.95 12.41
C ILE A 171 -8.64 11.77 13.64
N LYS A 172 -8.90 13.05 13.45
CA LYS A 172 -9.34 13.93 14.54
C LYS A 172 -10.69 13.51 15.13
N GLU A 173 -11.62 13.04 14.29
CA GLU A 173 -12.99 12.72 14.72
C GLU A 173 -13.09 11.30 15.29
N TYR A 174 -12.42 10.32 14.66
CA TYR A 174 -12.59 8.90 14.97
C TYR A 174 -11.34 8.21 15.53
N GLY A 175 -10.20 8.89 15.53
CA GLY A 175 -8.94 8.35 16.00
C GLY A 175 -8.21 7.46 14.97
N TYR A 176 -6.90 7.36 15.15
CA TYR A 176 -5.99 6.50 14.39
C TYR A 176 -5.43 5.43 15.32
N GLY A 177 -5.59 4.18 14.95
CA GLY A 177 -5.27 3.02 15.79
C GLY A 177 -4.01 2.25 15.37
N ASP A 178 -3.34 2.71 14.32
CA ASP A 178 -2.14 2.06 13.80
C ASP A 178 -0.86 2.68 14.36
N GLY A 179 0.29 2.14 13.93
CA GLY A 179 1.61 2.66 14.22
C GLY A 179 1.94 3.96 13.48
N GLY A 180 3.23 4.22 13.26
CA GLY A 180 3.67 5.34 12.42
C GLY A 180 3.67 4.96 10.94
N GLU A 181 2.98 5.76 10.12
CA GLU A 181 2.87 5.60 8.67
C GLU A 181 3.21 6.88 7.91
#